data_86fda7828b00b90928731ffb44dfa335
#
_entry.id   86fda7828b00b90928731ffb44dfa335
#
_cell.length_a   1.000
_cell.length_b   1.000
_cell.length_c   1.000
_cell.angle_alpha   90.00
_cell.angle_beta   90.00
_cell.angle_gamma   90.00
#
_symmetry.space_group_name_H-M   'P 1'
#
loop_
_entity.id
_entity.type
_entity.pdbx_description
1 polymer ?
#
loop_
_entity_poly.entity_id
_entity_poly.type
_entity_poly.pdbx_seq_one_letter_code
_entity_poly.pdbx_strand_id
1 'polypeptide(L)'
;MKEYILALDQSTSGTKAILIDRAGALAGRSDLAHRQIITPEGWAEHDPMEIWANVPAVSRLVMERCGVEPGQIRAIAIANQRETAVCWRRSTGLPLYNAVTWQCARACLLYTSDAADE
;
A
#
# COMPACT_ATOMS: atom_id res chain seq x y z
N MET A 1 27.22 1.30 -14.56
CA MET A 1 26.13 0.52 -13.98
C MET A 1 24.81 1.25 -14.22
N LYS A 2 23.81 0.54 -14.69
CA LYS A 2 22.47 1.14 -14.88
C LYS A 2 21.85 1.50 -13.53
N GLU A 3 21.13 2.59 -13.53
CA GLU A 3 20.46 3.10 -12.32
C GLU A 3 18.96 3.16 -12.56
N TYR A 4 18.21 2.93 -11.48
CA TYR A 4 16.75 2.84 -11.54
C TYR A 4 16.10 3.60 -10.38
N ILE A 5 14.86 3.97 -10.58
CA ILE A 5 13.95 4.40 -9.51
C ILE A 5 12.99 3.25 -9.27
N LEU A 6 12.81 2.88 -8.00
CA LEU A 6 11.79 1.92 -7.59
C LEU A 6 10.54 2.71 -7.19
N ALA A 7 9.48 2.58 -7.97
CA ALA A 7 8.20 3.22 -7.67
C ALA A 7 7.26 2.20 -7.07
N LEU A 8 6.73 2.51 -5.89
CA LEU A 8 5.79 1.67 -5.16
C LEU A 8 4.42 2.32 -5.20
N ASP A 9 3.43 1.57 -5.63
CA ASP A 9 2.03 2.00 -5.63
C ASP A 9 1.25 1.08 -4.72
N GLN A 10 0.97 1.54 -3.51
CA GLN A 10 0.14 0.83 -2.55
C GLN A 10 -1.31 1.29 -2.75
N SER A 11 -2.09 0.47 -3.43
CA SER A 11 -3.48 0.76 -3.77
C SER A 11 -4.45 -0.07 -2.94
N THR A 12 -5.74 0.16 -3.14
CA THR A 12 -6.81 -0.54 -2.42
C THR A 12 -6.76 -2.06 -2.64
N SER A 13 -6.40 -2.51 -3.83
CA SER A 13 -6.43 -3.93 -4.18
C SER A 13 -5.09 -4.65 -3.99
N GLY A 14 -4.00 -3.93 -3.93
CA GLY A 14 -2.68 -4.55 -3.81
C GLY A 14 -1.55 -3.54 -3.86
N THR A 15 -0.34 -4.05 -3.87
CA THR A 15 0.90 -3.26 -3.93
C THR A 15 1.63 -3.60 -5.22
N LYS A 16 2.04 -2.58 -5.97
CA LYS A 16 2.83 -2.72 -7.19
C LYS A 16 4.22 -2.15 -6.98
N ALA A 17 5.20 -2.78 -7.60
CA ALA A 17 6.56 -2.25 -7.70
C ALA A 17 6.91 -2.12 -9.18
N ILE A 18 7.42 -0.96 -9.55
CA ILE A 18 7.78 -0.63 -10.92
C ILE A 18 9.23 -0.15 -10.91
N LEU A 19 10.03 -0.66 -11.83
CA LEU A 19 11.38 -0.15 -12.06
C LEU A 19 11.36 0.76 -13.29
N ILE A 20 11.86 1.97 -13.09
CA ILE A 20 11.95 2.99 -14.14
C ILE A 20 13.43 3.28 -14.36
N ASP A 21 13.88 3.20 -15.59
CA ASP A 21 15.27 3.45 -15.93
C ASP A 21 15.56 4.96 -16.05
N ARG A 22 16.83 5.29 -16.30
CA ARG A 22 17.27 6.68 -16.38
C ARG A 22 16.65 7.48 -17.54
N ALA A 23 16.19 6.78 -18.56
CA ALA A 23 15.48 7.41 -19.69
C ALA A 23 13.99 7.61 -19.42
N GLY A 24 13.49 7.16 -18.27
CA GLY A 24 12.08 7.23 -17.92
C GLY A 24 11.25 6.08 -18.47
N ALA A 25 11.91 5.04 -18.99
CA ALA A 25 11.22 3.87 -19.53
C ALA A 25 10.96 2.85 -18.43
N LEU A 26 9.86 2.14 -18.57
CA LEU A 26 9.48 1.07 -17.65
C LEU A 26 10.36 -0.15 -17.93
N ALA A 27 11.20 -0.52 -16.96
CA ALA A 27 12.07 -1.68 -17.06
C ALA A 27 11.38 -2.97 -16.63
N GLY A 28 10.47 -2.89 -15.66
CA GLY A 28 9.73 -4.04 -15.19
C GLY A 28 8.71 -3.68 -14.14
N ARG A 29 7.87 -4.65 -13.83
CA ARG A 29 6.75 -4.48 -12.91
C ARG A 29 6.44 -5.79 -12.21
N SER A 30 6.01 -5.70 -10.94
CA SER A 30 5.42 -6.81 -10.19
C SER A 30 4.32 -6.29 -9.28
N ASP A 31 3.40 -7.17 -8.91
CA ASP A 31 2.31 -6.80 -8.02
C ASP A 31 1.88 -7.98 -7.16
N LEU A 32 1.38 -7.67 -5.96
CA LEU A 32 0.78 -8.62 -5.03
C LEU A 32 -0.50 -8.03 -4.49
N ALA A 33 -1.55 -8.84 -4.51
CA ALA A 33 -2.83 -8.48 -3.89
C ALA A 33 -2.76 -8.68 -2.38
N HIS A 34 -3.62 -7.98 -1.64
CA HIS A 34 -3.87 -8.24 -0.24
C HIS A 34 -5.36 -8.52 -0.02
N ARG A 35 -5.69 -9.13 1.12
CA ARG A 35 -7.07 -9.50 1.42
C ARG A 35 -7.94 -8.28 1.63
N GLN A 36 -9.17 -8.35 1.13
CA GLN A 36 -10.22 -7.42 1.47
C GLN A 36 -11.00 -8.04 2.63
N ILE A 37 -10.95 -7.40 3.80
CA ILE A 37 -11.62 -7.91 4.99
C ILE A 37 -12.96 -7.21 5.09
N ILE A 38 -14.04 -7.98 4.91
CA ILE A 38 -15.40 -7.45 5.05
C ILE A 38 -15.98 -8.03 6.32
N THR A 39 -16.31 -7.17 7.28
CA THR A 39 -16.85 -7.61 8.56
C THR A 39 -18.32 -8.00 8.43
N PRO A 40 -18.89 -8.70 9.44
CA PRO A 40 -20.33 -9.01 9.43
C PRO A 40 -21.22 -7.78 9.31
N GLU A 41 -20.74 -6.61 9.79
CA GLU A 41 -21.46 -5.35 9.67
C GLU A 41 -21.36 -4.72 8.28
N GLY A 42 -20.59 -5.34 7.38
CA GLY A 42 -20.35 -4.81 6.05
C GLY A 42 -19.25 -3.75 5.99
N TRP A 43 -18.41 -3.63 7.02
CA TRP A 43 -17.29 -2.70 7.04
C TRP A 43 -16.12 -3.26 6.25
N ALA A 44 -15.41 -2.38 5.55
CA ALA A 44 -14.26 -2.76 4.73
C ALA A 44 -12.96 -2.39 5.42
N GLU A 45 -12.09 -3.38 5.61
CA GLU A 45 -10.82 -3.23 6.34
C GLU A 45 -9.68 -3.91 5.59
N HIS A 46 -8.46 -3.49 5.87
CA HIS A 46 -7.25 -4.16 5.41
C HIS A 46 -6.35 -4.50 6.60
N ASP A 47 -5.53 -5.54 6.45
CA ASP A 47 -4.50 -5.88 7.43
C ASP A 47 -3.22 -5.08 7.09
N PRO A 48 -2.83 -4.11 7.95
CA PRO A 48 -1.64 -3.31 7.66
C PRO A 48 -0.35 -4.13 7.61
N MET A 49 -0.26 -5.22 8.37
CA MET A 49 0.93 -6.07 8.38
C MET A 49 1.08 -6.85 7.08
N GLU A 50 -0.04 -7.27 6.49
CA GLU A 50 -0.03 -7.91 5.17
C GLU A 50 0.44 -6.93 4.09
N ILE A 51 -0.08 -5.69 4.12
CA ILE A 51 0.36 -4.64 3.20
C ILE A 51 1.86 -4.37 3.37
N TRP A 52 2.31 -4.25 4.61
CA TRP A 52 3.73 -4.02 4.89
C TRP A 52 4.61 -5.17 4.38
N ALA A 53 4.19 -6.41 4.57
CA ALA A 53 4.92 -7.58 4.09
C ALA A 53 5.00 -7.62 2.56
N ASN A 54 3.98 -7.13 1.86
CA ASN A 54 3.94 -7.08 0.40
C ASN A 54 4.94 -6.08 -0.18
N VAL A 55 5.26 -5.01 0.54
CA VAL A 55 6.19 -3.97 0.04
C VAL A 55 7.58 -4.52 -0.28
N PRO A 56 8.31 -5.15 0.66
CA PRO A 56 9.59 -5.75 0.30
C PRO A 56 9.44 -6.93 -0.67
N ALA A 57 8.35 -7.67 -0.59
CA ALA A 57 8.13 -8.83 -1.47
C ALA A 57 8.02 -8.42 -2.94
N VAL A 58 7.17 -7.42 -3.29
CA VAL A 58 7.05 -6.96 -4.67
C VAL A 58 8.34 -6.28 -5.15
N SER A 59 9.03 -5.60 -4.24
CA SER A 59 10.30 -4.94 -4.56
C SER A 59 11.37 -5.95 -4.98
N ARG A 60 11.53 -7.01 -4.20
CA ARG A 60 12.46 -8.10 -4.55
C ARG A 60 12.06 -8.76 -5.87
N LEU A 61 10.76 -9.03 -6.02
CA LEU A 61 10.26 -9.73 -7.19
C LEU A 61 10.57 -8.97 -8.49
N VAL A 62 10.33 -7.65 -8.53
CA VAL A 62 10.62 -6.86 -9.72
C VAL A 62 12.12 -6.77 -9.99
N MET A 63 12.92 -6.62 -8.92
CA MET A 63 14.38 -6.59 -9.08
C MET A 63 14.92 -7.92 -9.61
N GLU A 64 14.44 -9.04 -9.09
CA GLU A 64 14.82 -10.36 -9.56
C GLU A 64 14.45 -10.57 -11.03
N ARG A 65 13.24 -10.20 -11.42
CA ARG A 65 12.78 -10.32 -12.80
C ARG A 65 13.62 -9.52 -13.78
N CYS A 66 14.13 -8.38 -13.35
CA CYS A 66 14.90 -7.47 -14.20
C CYS A 66 16.40 -7.62 -14.05
N GLY A 67 16.87 -8.50 -13.16
CA GLY A 67 18.29 -8.65 -12.88
C GLY A 67 18.93 -7.41 -12.29
N VAL A 68 18.17 -6.66 -11.45
CA VAL A 68 18.62 -5.41 -10.84
C VAL A 68 19.00 -5.66 -9.39
N GLU A 69 20.18 -5.16 -9.00
CA GLU A 69 20.68 -5.25 -7.64
C GLU A 69 20.23 -4.03 -6.83
N PRO A 70 20.08 -4.16 -5.49
CA PRO A 70 19.68 -3.03 -4.65
C PRO A 70 20.56 -1.79 -4.80
N GLY A 71 21.85 -1.96 -5.03
CA GLY A 71 22.78 -0.87 -5.24
C GLY A 71 22.51 -0.02 -6.48
N GLN A 72 21.70 -0.52 -7.40
CA GLN A 72 21.30 0.21 -8.61
C GLN A 72 20.06 1.08 -8.41
N ILE A 73 19.42 0.97 -7.25
CA ILE A 73 18.25 1.78 -6.92
C ILE A 73 18.71 3.11 -6.34
N ARG A 74 18.42 4.19 -7.06
CA ARG A 74 18.84 5.55 -6.66
C ARG A 74 17.84 6.25 -5.78
N ALA A 75 16.57 5.92 -5.93
CA ALA A 75 15.48 6.55 -5.16
C ALA A 75 14.26 5.64 -5.15
N ILE A 76 13.42 5.86 -4.15
CA ILE A 76 12.12 5.19 -4.03
C ILE A 76 11.05 6.28 -4.11
N ALA A 77 10.06 6.07 -4.98
CA ALA A 77 8.88 6.90 -5.06
C ALA A 77 7.69 6.10 -4.53
N ILE A 78 6.79 6.76 -3.84
CA ILE A 78 5.65 6.09 -3.19
C ILE A 78 4.36 6.80 -3.54
N ALA A 79 3.37 6.02 -4.02
CA ALA A 79 1.98 6.41 -4.09
C ALA A 79 1.19 5.50 -3.14
N ASN A 80 0.17 6.03 -2.49
CA ASN A 80 -0.59 5.28 -1.50
C ASN A 80 -2.10 5.41 -1.73
N GLN A 81 -2.86 4.47 -1.16
CA GLN A 81 -4.32 4.62 -1.12
C GLN A 81 -4.67 5.72 -0.11
N ARG A 82 -5.51 6.64 -0.54
CA ARG A 82 -5.91 7.79 0.28
C ARG A 82 -7.09 7.44 1.17
N GLU A 83 -7.32 8.28 2.20
CA GLU A 83 -8.49 8.21 3.07
C GLU A 83 -8.66 6.86 3.75
N THR A 84 -7.53 6.22 4.05
CA THR A 84 -7.48 4.97 4.80
C THR A 84 -6.67 5.23 6.06
N ALA A 85 -7.23 4.89 7.21
CA ALA A 85 -6.65 5.20 8.51
C ALA A 85 -6.12 3.94 9.19
N VAL A 86 -4.93 4.06 9.77
CA VAL A 86 -4.36 3.01 10.60
C VAL A 86 -3.76 3.65 11.86
N CYS A 87 -4.00 3.01 13.01
CA CYS A 87 -3.39 3.40 14.27
C CYS A 87 -2.40 2.33 14.70
N TRP A 88 -1.22 2.75 15.12
CA TRP A 88 -0.20 1.80 15.59
C TRP A 88 0.48 2.32 16.83
N ARG A 89 1.07 1.39 17.60
CA ARG A 89 1.83 1.73 18.79
C ARG A 89 3.23 2.20 18.38
N ARG A 90 3.58 3.41 18.76
CA ARG A 90 4.87 4.01 18.36
C ARG A 90 6.07 3.17 18.86
N SER A 91 5.98 2.63 20.07
CA SER A 91 7.09 1.89 20.68
C SER A 91 7.39 0.55 20.01
N THR A 92 6.39 -0.09 19.40
CA THR A 92 6.55 -1.42 18.78
C THR A 92 6.39 -1.40 17.26
N GLY A 93 5.75 -0.37 16.70
CA GLY A 93 5.39 -0.31 15.29
C GLY A 93 4.22 -1.21 14.93
N LEU A 94 3.59 -1.87 15.90
CA LEU A 94 2.49 -2.80 15.63
C LEU A 94 1.15 -2.07 15.56
N PRO A 95 0.30 -2.42 14.56
CA PRO A 95 -1.03 -1.83 14.47
C PRO A 95 -1.89 -2.26 15.66
N LEU A 96 -2.74 -1.35 16.11
CA LEU A 96 -3.70 -1.60 17.19
C LEU A 96 -4.96 -2.27 16.66
N TYR A 97 -5.26 -2.10 15.39
CA TYR A 97 -6.42 -2.63 14.72
C TYR A 97 -6.17 -2.64 13.20
N ASN A 98 -7.04 -3.28 12.44
CA ASN A 98 -6.98 -3.24 10.98
C ASN A 98 -7.09 -1.82 10.45
N ALA A 99 -6.58 -1.58 9.26
CA ALA A 99 -6.75 -0.31 8.58
C ALA A 99 -8.23 -0.15 8.17
N VAL A 100 -8.83 0.99 8.50
CA VAL A 100 -10.20 1.32 8.10
C VAL A 100 -10.11 2.01 6.75
N THR A 101 -10.64 1.36 5.72
CA THR A 101 -10.47 1.81 4.34
C THR A 101 -11.49 2.89 3.96
N TRP A 102 -11.20 3.60 2.89
CA TRP A 102 -12.08 4.62 2.33
C TRP A 102 -13.44 4.04 1.88
N GLN A 103 -13.48 2.74 1.59
CA GLN A 103 -14.70 2.04 1.19
C GLN A 103 -15.60 1.70 2.37
N CYS A 104 -15.09 1.85 3.60
CA CYS A 104 -15.85 1.48 4.79
C CYS A 104 -16.95 2.48 5.08
N ALA A 105 -18.17 1.99 5.31
CA ALA A 105 -19.36 2.82 5.55
C ALA A 105 -19.50 3.32 6.99
N ARG A 106 -18.66 2.83 7.95
CA ARG A 106 -18.85 3.15 9.37
C ARG A 106 -18.76 4.65 9.68
N ALA A 107 -17.87 5.36 9.01
CA ALA A 107 -17.73 6.81 9.17
C ALA A 107 -18.88 7.58 8.52
N CYS A 108 -19.52 7.01 7.51
CA CYS A 108 -20.66 7.63 6.85
C CYS A 108 -21.87 7.73 7.78
N LEU A 109 -22.08 6.74 8.65
CA LEU A 109 -23.17 6.76 9.63
C LEU A 109 -22.98 7.90 10.62
N LEU A 110 -21.76 8.09 11.12
CA LEU A 110 -21.43 9.19 12.03
C LEU A 110 -21.64 10.54 11.37
N TYR A 111 -21.16 10.70 10.16
CA TYR A 111 -21.31 11.93 9.38
C TYR A 111 -22.79 12.26 9.13
N THR A 112 -23.58 11.25 8.78
CA THR A 112 -25.02 11.42 8.54
C THR A 112 -25.75 11.84 9.82
N SER A 113 -25.38 11.26 10.97
CA SER A 113 -25.94 11.65 12.27
C SER A 113 -25.64 13.10 12.60
N ASP A 114 -24.41 13.53 12.43
CA ASP A 114 -23.98 14.90 12.70
C ASP A 114 -24.73 15.89 11.80
N ALA A 115 -24.92 15.56 10.54
CA ALA A 115 -25.65 16.38 9.59
C ALA A 115 -27.12 16.49 9.97
N ALA A 116 -27.72 15.44 10.55
CA ALA A 116 -29.10 15.42 10.99
C ALA A 116 -29.33 16.27 12.25
N ASP A 117 -28.29 16.43 13.06
CA ASP A 117 -28.37 17.23 14.31
C ASP A 117 -28.25 18.73 14.07
N GLU A 118 -27.88 19.15 12.91
CA GLU A 118 -27.81 20.55 12.53
C GLU A 118 -29.18 21.05 12.07
#